data_1d24ba7f4eb1088fcb1611baa4aedf1f
#
_entry.id   1d24ba7f4eb1088fcb1611baa4aedf1f
#
_cell.length_a   1.000
_cell.length_b   1.000
_cell.length_c   1.000
_cell.angle_alpha   90.00
_cell.angle_beta   90.00
_cell.angle_gamma   90.00
#
_symmetry.space_group_name_H-M   'P 1'
#
loop_
_entity.id
_entity.type
_entity.pdbx_description
1 polymer ?
#
loop_
_entity_poly.entity_id
_entity_poly.type
_entity_poly.pdbx_seq_one_letter_code
_entity_poly.pdbx_strand_id
1 'polypeptide(L)'
;MKRITIIGGGASGTLLALNLLKYKGDRRLEINLVEKRPHIGRGVAFSTQEDSHLLNVTAGKMGAYADDVEHFHRWLIENEMDYAATAFVPRRVFGEYLREQIEEANNAKAENVDLNIFDDEAINVHVEDGKANVQLASGDHIYSEKVVLAFGNFLPPHPTVADQSFVNSPKYFQDPWTPEVFNSIDTGDSILIVGTGLSMVDVTMQLNKLRHQGLINAISTRGQLPAVHKFGFTYSSFYEEIKGATRVTDILRTVRAHVKKSEADSSDWRAVIDSLRPTTQQIWLDLPLPEKKYFMQHLSRYWNVARHRMPPEAALIIDELRGTGQLQILKGRLQRITWEDGIGFDVRYATIGLDQYVHADVIINCIGSESRFDQLDSRLVKNLIESGSIRCDDLRFGLDATRDGHLKGSDGKQSDMLYTLGTALKGVLWESTAIPEIRVQARNLAEMLIAQ
;
A
#
# COMPACT_ATOMS: atom_id res chain seq x y z
N MET A 1 33.06 -11.21 -1.90
CA MET A 1 32.15 -10.18 -2.47
C MET A 1 30.76 -10.67 -2.22
N LYS A 2 29.85 -9.83 -1.73
CA LYS A 2 28.46 -10.17 -1.52
C LYS A 2 27.61 -9.39 -2.51
N ARG A 3 26.70 -10.05 -3.21
CA ARG A 3 25.83 -9.43 -4.21
C ARG A 3 24.36 -9.63 -3.83
N ILE A 4 23.63 -8.52 -3.67
CA ILE A 4 22.21 -8.50 -3.31
C ILE A 4 21.45 -7.79 -4.42
N THR A 5 20.43 -8.43 -5.00
CA THR A 5 19.54 -7.80 -5.96
C THR A 5 18.20 -7.50 -5.32
N ILE A 6 17.75 -6.26 -5.45
CA ILE A 6 16.43 -5.77 -5.01
C ILE A 6 15.58 -5.57 -6.26
N ILE A 7 14.48 -6.27 -6.36
CA ILE A 7 13.52 -6.14 -7.46
C ILE A 7 12.34 -5.27 -7.02
N GLY A 8 12.27 -4.07 -7.56
CA GLY A 8 11.35 -3.00 -7.21
C GLY A 8 12.06 -1.85 -6.49
N GLY A 9 12.20 -0.73 -7.18
CA GLY A 9 12.83 0.52 -6.70
C GLY A 9 11.84 1.52 -6.12
N GLY A 10 10.60 1.11 -5.80
CA GLY A 10 9.65 1.93 -5.04
C GLY A 10 10.11 2.12 -3.60
N ALA A 11 9.25 2.69 -2.74
CA ALA A 11 9.61 3.03 -1.36
C ALA A 11 10.22 1.84 -0.57
N SER A 12 9.67 0.63 -0.69
CA SER A 12 10.18 -0.54 0.04
C SER A 12 11.62 -0.90 -0.36
N GLY A 13 11.89 -0.98 -1.67
CA GLY A 13 13.24 -1.30 -2.16
C GLY A 13 14.24 -0.18 -1.89
N THR A 14 13.81 1.08 -2.01
CA THR A 14 14.66 2.24 -1.68
C THR A 14 15.02 2.25 -0.21
N LEU A 15 14.07 2.02 0.70
CA LEU A 15 14.34 1.95 2.14
C LEU A 15 15.30 0.80 2.49
N LEU A 16 15.19 -0.34 1.80
CA LEU A 16 16.16 -1.43 1.95
C LEU A 16 17.55 -1.04 1.44
N ALA A 17 17.63 -0.45 0.24
CA ALA A 17 18.89 0.01 -0.33
C ALA A 17 19.58 1.05 0.56
N LEU A 18 18.84 2.01 1.13
CA LEU A 18 19.36 2.98 2.09
C LEU A 18 20.01 2.34 3.31
N ASN A 19 19.43 1.27 3.85
CA ASN A 19 20.01 0.56 4.98
C ASN A 19 21.24 -0.28 4.56
N LEU A 20 21.23 -0.88 3.38
CA LEU A 20 22.41 -1.61 2.84
C LEU A 20 23.58 -0.68 2.53
N LEU A 21 23.34 0.55 2.05
CA LEU A 21 24.36 1.55 1.78
C LEU A 21 25.08 2.04 3.06
N LYS A 22 24.49 1.85 4.24
CA LYS A 22 25.15 2.11 5.54
C LYS A 22 26.18 1.06 5.94
N TYR A 23 26.39 0.03 5.13
CA TYR A 23 27.34 -1.06 5.43
C TYR A 23 28.77 -0.53 5.65
N LYS A 24 29.42 -0.97 6.74
CA LYS A 24 30.78 -0.59 7.15
C LYS A 24 31.71 -1.77 7.35
N GLY A 25 31.32 -2.98 6.91
CA GLY A 25 32.16 -4.17 7.02
C GLY A 25 33.27 -4.21 5.96
N ASP A 26 34.19 -5.14 6.10
CA ASP A 26 35.39 -5.24 5.26
C ASP A 26 35.13 -5.93 3.90
N ARG A 27 34.05 -6.68 3.76
CA ARG A 27 33.72 -7.38 2.52
C ARG A 27 33.11 -6.42 1.50
N ARG A 28 33.43 -6.60 0.21
CA ARG A 28 32.78 -5.85 -0.85
C ARG A 28 31.30 -6.24 -0.93
N LEU A 29 30.44 -5.23 -0.94
CA LEU A 29 29.00 -5.36 -1.09
C LEU A 29 28.56 -4.71 -2.40
N GLU A 30 27.88 -5.47 -3.26
CA GLU A 30 27.27 -4.98 -4.50
C GLU A 30 25.76 -5.07 -4.35
N ILE A 31 25.09 -3.94 -4.49
CA ILE A 31 23.63 -3.77 -4.41
C ILE A 31 23.14 -3.49 -5.82
N ASN A 32 22.28 -4.35 -6.36
CA ASN A 32 21.63 -4.17 -7.64
C ASN A 32 20.17 -3.83 -7.40
N LEU A 33 19.72 -2.65 -7.81
CA LEU A 33 18.35 -2.17 -7.68
C LEU A 33 17.69 -2.15 -9.06
N VAL A 34 16.72 -3.02 -9.29
CA VAL A 34 15.99 -3.15 -10.55
C VAL A 34 14.63 -2.48 -10.42
N GLU A 35 14.35 -1.48 -11.25
CA GLU A 35 13.05 -0.81 -11.29
C GLU A 35 12.62 -0.58 -12.74
N LYS A 36 11.41 -1.02 -13.08
CA LYS A 36 10.86 -0.88 -14.42
C LYS A 36 10.30 0.51 -14.77
N ARG A 37 10.21 1.38 -13.79
CA ARG A 37 9.77 2.76 -13.95
C ARG A 37 10.94 3.70 -13.75
N PRO A 38 11.04 4.81 -14.52
CA PRO A 38 12.24 5.67 -14.51
C PRO A 38 12.44 6.48 -13.22
N HIS A 39 11.76 6.15 -12.13
CA HIS A 39 11.76 6.98 -10.92
C HIS A 39 11.87 6.13 -9.65
N ILE A 40 13.11 5.94 -9.19
CA ILE A 40 13.41 5.31 -7.89
C ILE A 40 12.82 6.16 -6.75
N GLY A 41 12.43 5.50 -5.66
CA GLY A 41 11.82 6.10 -4.46
C GLY A 41 10.32 6.26 -4.55
N ARG A 42 9.75 6.40 -5.74
CA ARG A 42 8.35 6.77 -5.93
C ARG A 42 7.40 5.58 -5.93
N GLY A 43 7.64 4.56 -6.76
CA GLY A 43 6.70 3.46 -6.94
C GLY A 43 5.28 3.97 -7.28
N VAL A 44 4.27 3.13 -7.14
CA VAL A 44 2.87 3.52 -7.42
C VAL A 44 2.36 4.59 -6.45
N ALA A 45 2.72 4.47 -5.16
CA ALA A 45 2.12 5.29 -4.11
C ALA A 45 2.56 6.77 -4.10
N PHE A 46 3.76 7.06 -4.63
CA PHE A 46 4.41 8.38 -4.56
C PHE A 46 4.79 8.94 -5.93
N SER A 47 4.31 8.32 -7.02
CA SER A 47 4.56 8.78 -8.41
C SER A 47 3.59 9.85 -8.89
N THR A 48 2.48 10.05 -8.18
CA THR A 48 1.52 11.10 -8.53
C THR A 48 2.19 12.49 -8.58
N GLN A 49 1.74 13.33 -9.51
CA GLN A 49 2.19 14.72 -9.62
C GLN A 49 1.23 15.70 -8.91
N GLU A 50 0.12 15.19 -8.38
CA GLU A 50 -0.94 16.00 -7.81
C GLU A 50 -0.71 16.34 -6.34
N ASP A 51 -0.73 17.63 -6.00
CA ASP A 51 -0.60 18.11 -4.61
C ASP A 51 -1.82 17.76 -3.75
N SER A 52 -2.97 17.50 -4.36
CA SER A 52 -4.20 17.09 -3.67
C SER A 52 -4.12 15.65 -3.12
N HIS A 53 -3.19 14.83 -3.61
CA HIS A 53 -3.00 13.47 -3.12
C HIS A 53 -2.10 13.46 -1.89
N LEU A 54 -2.73 13.52 -0.72
CA LEU A 54 -2.04 13.66 0.56
C LEU A 54 -1.57 12.30 1.13
N LEU A 55 -0.50 12.35 1.91
CA LEU A 55 -0.15 11.25 2.80
C LEU A 55 -1.29 11.04 3.82
N ASN A 56 -1.44 9.82 4.30
CA ASN A 56 -2.37 9.48 5.40
C ASN A 56 -1.63 9.24 6.73
N VAL A 57 -0.35 9.61 6.77
CA VAL A 57 0.52 9.62 7.95
C VAL A 57 1.17 11.01 8.00
N THR A 58 1.28 11.58 9.19
CA THR A 58 1.82 12.93 9.38
C THR A 58 3.33 13.01 9.12
N ALA A 59 3.81 14.17 8.68
CA ALA A 59 5.20 14.42 8.31
C ALA A 59 6.22 13.95 9.36
N GLY A 60 5.98 14.22 10.64
CA GLY A 60 6.85 13.81 11.75
C GLY A 60 6.95 12.31 11.99
N LYS A 61 6.17 11.48 11.25
CA LYS A 61 6.20 10.01 11.35
C LYS A 61 6.66 9.32 10.07
N MET A 62 7.01 10.10 9.03
CA MET A 62 7.32 9.59 7.69
C MET A 62 8.82 9.46 7.39
N GLY A 63 9.72 9.67 8.35
CA GLY A 63 11.15 9.49 8.14
C GLY A 63 11.51 8.13 7.54
N ALA A 64 12.50 8.09 6.66
CA ALA A 64 12.98 6.88 5.98
C ALA A 64 13.76 5.94 6.92
N TYR A 65 14.26 6.45 8.03
CA TYR A 65 15.14 5.73 8.94
C TYR A 65 14.40 5.27 10.20
N ALA A 66 14.64 4.02 10.62
CA ALA A 66 13.94 3.43 11.77
C ALA A 66 14.36 4.05 13.11
N ASP A 67 15.57 4.54 13.19
CA ASP A 67 16.18 5.26 14.32
C ASP A 67 15.95 6.77 14.28
N ASP A 68 15.39 7.28 13.17
CA ASP A 68 15.13 8.70 12.96
C ASP A 68 13.79 8.94 12.25
N VAL A 69 12.73 8.86 13.03
CA VAL A 69 11.34 8.93 12.51
C VAL A 69 10.95 10.33 12.03
N GLU A 70 11.63 11.37 12.49
CA GLU A 70 11.34 12.77 12.17
C GLU A 70 12.20 13.30 11.01
N HIS A 71 13.07 12.47 10.43
CA HIS A 71 13.98 12.87 9.36
C HIS A 71 13.28 13.55 8.19
N PHE A 72 12.14 13.04 7.76
CA PHE A 72 11.35 13.66 6.67
C PHE A 72 10.89 15.08 7.03
N HIS A 73 10.45 15.29 8.27
CA HIS A 73 10.02 16.62 8.71
C HIS A 73 11.20 17.61 8.76
N ARG A 74 12.39 17.20 9.20
CA ARG A 74 13.59 18.03 9.14
C ARG A 74 13.99 18.35 7.70
N TRP A 75 13.96 17.34 6.82
CA TRP A 75 14.22 17.54 5.40
C TRP A 75 13.24 18.58 4.78
N LEU A 76 11.97 18.57 5.15
CA LEU A 76 11.00 19.60 4.70
C LEU A 76 11.44 21.00 5.15
N ILE A 77 11.86 21.17 6.40
CA ILE A 77 12.34 22.46 6.92
C ILE A 77 13.60 22.91 6.19
N GLU A 78 14.56 22.03 5.98
CA GLU A 78 15.82 22.29 5.27
C GLU A 78 15.60 22.69 3.81
N ASN A 79 14.52 22.21 3.20
CA ASN A 79 14.09 22.59 1.85
C ASN A 79 13.07 23.74 1.81
N GLU A 80 12.99 24.53 2.88
CA GLU A 80 12.13 25.72 2.99
C GLU A 80 10.62 25.41 2.77
N MET A 81 10.18 24.17 3.04
CA MET A 81 8.79 23.75 2.94
C MET A 81 8.10 23.90 4.31
N ASP A 82 7.17 24.84 4.42
CA ASP A 82 6.46 25.16 5.69
C ASP A 82 5.36 24.15 6.01
N TYR A 83 5.76 22.95 6.46
CA TYR A 83 4.84 21.94 6.96
C TYR A 83 5.12 21.62 8.43
N ALA A 84 4.11 21.70 9.27
CA ALA A 84 4.21 21.24 10.65
C ALA A 84 4.42 19.71 10.72
N ALA A 85 5.01 19.21 11.80
CA ALA A 85 5.20 17.77 12.01
C ALA A 85 3.88 16.97 12.00
N THR A 86 2.75 17.61 12.29
CA THR A 86 1.39 17.05 12.26
C THR A 86 0.70 17.19 10.91
N ALA A 87 1.30 17.87 9.94
CA ALA A 87 0.71 18.08 8.61
C ALA A 87 0.71 16.81 7.76
N PHE A 88 -0.24 16.73 6.85
CA PHE A 88 -0.31 15.72 5.79
C PHE A 88 0.23 16.34 4.50
N VAL A 89 1.42 15.90 4.13
CA VAL A 89 2.18 16.43 2.98
C VAL A 89 1.74 15.75 1.68
N PRO A 90 1.80 16.40 0.51
CA PRO A 90 1.57 15.75 -0.78
C PRO A 90 2.49 14.53 -0.98
N ARG A 91 1.95 13.45 -1.54
CA ARG A 91 2.69 12.20 -1.77
C ARG A 91 3.90 12.37 -2.66
N ARG A 92 3.82 13.26 -3.68
CA ARG A 92 4.96 13.53 -4.57
C ARG A 92 6.18 14.06 -3.80
N VAL A 93 5.98 14.91 -2.80
CA VAL A 93 7.05 15.48 -1.96
C VAL A 93 7.78 14.37 -1.18
N PHE A 94 7.05 13.38 -0.68
CA PHE A 94 7.68 12.22 -0.06
C PHE A 94 8.47 11.37 -1.06
N GLY A 95 8.00 11.27 -2.31
CA GLY A 95 8.75 10.61 -3.38
C GLY A 95 10.04 11.35 -3.76
N GLU A 96 10.03 12.68 -3.74
CA GLU A 96 11.22 13.53 -3.93
C GLU A 96 12.22 13.31 -2.79
N TYR A 97 11.76 13.35 -1.55
CA TYR A 97 12.57 13.04 -0.38
C TYR A 97 13.28 11.68 -0.49
N LEU A 98 12.57 10.60 -0.82
CA LEU A 98 13.18 9.27 -0.95
C LEU A 98 14.23 9.21 -2.06
N ARG A 99 13.99 9.92 -3.18
CA ARG A 99 14.95 10.00 -4.28
C ARG A 99 16.23 10.73 -3.85
N GLU A 100 16.12 11.85 -3.18
CA GLU A 100 17.28 12.58 -2.67
C GLU A 100 18.04 11.76 -1.64
N GLN A 101 17.32 11.09 -0.73
CA GLN A 101 17.99 10.25 0.27
C GLN A 101 18.82 9.12 -0.34
N ILE A 102 18.35 8.45 -1.41
CA ILE A 102 19.16 7.40 -2.06
C ILE A 102 20.35 7.98 -2.81
N GLU A 103 20.23 9.16 -3.42
CA GLU A 103 21.33 9.87 -4.07
C GLU A 103 22.40 10.28 -3.04
N GLU A 104 22.02 10.87 -1.93
CA GLU A 104 22.91 11.26 -0.83
C GLU A 104 23.62 10.04 -0.22
N ALA A 105 22.89 8.98 0.08
CA ALA A 105 23.44 7.76 0.65
C ALA A 105 24.42 7.08 -0.33
N ASN A 106 24.13 7.11 -1.63
CA ASN A 106 25.04 6.58 -2.66
C ASN A 106 26.33 7.39 -2.76
N ASN A 107 26.26 8.72 -2.60
CA ASN A 107 27.45 9.58 -2.58
C ASN A 107 28.30 9.41 -1.32
N ALA A 108 27.68 9.09 -0.18
CA ALA A 108 28.32 8.95 1.12
C ALA A 108 28.71 7.50 1.48
N LYS A 109 28.46 6.52 0.60
CA LYS A 109 28.75 5.10 0.85
C LYS A 109 30.26 4.81 1.01
N ALA A 110 30.59 3.71 1.66
CA ALA A 110 31.97 3.23 1.77
C ALA A 110 32.51 2.80 0.38
N GLU A 111 33.83 2.87 0.19
CA GLU A 111 34.49 2.53 -1.09
C GLU A 111 34.26 1.07 -1.53
N ASN A 112 34.04 0.18 -0.59
CA ASN A 112 33.75 -1.23 -0.84
C ASN A 112 32.26 -1.55 -1.03
N VAL A 113 31.40 -0.53 -1.16
CA VAL A 113 29.96 -0.66 -1.43
C VAL A 113 29.65 -0.08 -2.80
N ASP A 114 29.02 -0.86 -3.65
CA ASP A 114 28.56 -0.44 -4.97
C ASP A 114 27.02 -0.47 -5.02
N LEU A 115 26.39 0.57 -5.60
CA LEU A 115 24.99 0.59 -5.96
C LEU A 115 24.86 0.70 -7.47
N ASN A 116 24.30 -0.34 -8.09
CA ASN A 116 23.94 -0.38 -9.50
C ASN A 116 22.43 -0.27 -9.65
N ILE A 117 21.99 0.65 -10.47
CA ILE A 117 20.57 0.89 -10.76
C ILE A 117 20.30 0.40 -12.18
N PHE A 118 19.31 -0.49 -12.32
CA PHE A 118 18.86 -1.03 -13.61
C PHE A 118 17.47 -0.51 -13.89
N ASP A 119 17.36 0.31 -14.94
CA ASP A 119 16.08 0.81 -15.46
C ASP A 119 15.49 -0.24 -16.41
N ASP A 120 15.00 -1.34 -15.82
CA ASP A 120 14.52 -2.50 -16.55
C ASP A 120 13.52 -3.31 -15.71
N GLU A 121 12.80 -4.24 -16.33
CA GLU A 121 11.88 -5.15 -15.67
C GLU A 121 12.52 -6.52 -15.44
N ALA A 122 12.58 -6.96 -14.18
CA ALA A 122 12.89 -8.36 -13.87
C ALA A 122 11.71 -9.26 -14.27
N ILE A 123 11.97 -10.23 -15.13
CA ILE A 123 10.92 -11.13 -15.66
C ILE A 123 11.01 -12.56 -15.14
N ASN A 124 12.14 -12.94 -14.57
CA ASN A 124 12.33 -14.27 -13.96
C ASN A 124 13.47 -14.22 -12.93
N VAL A 125 13.45 -15.20 -12.00
CA VAL A 125 14.58 -15.50 -11.09
C VAL A 125 14.73 -17.01 -11.01
N HIS A 126 15.87 -17.50 -11.45
CA HIS A 126 16.28 -18.89 -11.30
C HIS A 126 17.25 -19.04 -10.16
N VAL A 127 16.97 -20.00 -9.27
CA VAL A 127 17.87 -20.34 -8.15
C VAL A 127 18.51 -21.68 -8.45
N GLU A 128 19.82 -21.69 -8.65
CA GLU A 128 20.61 -22.88 -8.96
C GLU A 128 21.99 -22.78 -8.33
N ASP A 129 22.51 -23.87 -7.78
CA ASP A 129 23.85 -23.99 -7.21
C ASP A 129 24.21 -22.88 -6.18
N GLY A 130 23.25 -22.49 -5.34
CA GLY A 130 23.46 -21.47 -4.32
C GLY A 130 23.59 -20.04 -4.86
N LYS A 131 23.15 -19.79 -6.11
CA LYS A 131 23.08 -18.47 -6.73
C LYS A 131 21.72 -18.24 -7.35
N ALA A 132 21.31 -16.98 -7.36
CA ALA A 132 20.12 -16.55 -8.09
C ALA A 132 20.55 -15.84 -9.37
N ASN A 133 19.94 -16.22 -10.47
CA ASN A 133 20.06 -15.55 -11.76
C ASN A 133 18.76 -14.77 -12.02
N VAL A 134 18.82 -13.45 -11.95
CA VAL A 134 17.72 -12.55 -12.27
C VAL A 134 17.78 -12.21 -13.75
N GLN A 135 16.75 -12.59 -14.49
CA GLN A 135 16.62 -12.28 -15.92
C GLN A 135 15.83 -10.99 -16.10
N LEU A 136 16.37 -10.06 -16.87
CA LEU A 136 15.76 -8.78 -17.22
C LEU A 136 15.01 -8.87 -18.57
N ALA A 137 14.10 -7.95 -18.82
CA ALA A 137 13.33 -7.88 -20.06
C ALA A 137 14.21 -7.51 -21.26
N SER A 138 15.29 -6.76 -21.07
CA SER A 138 16.32 -6.50 -22.07
C SER A 138 17.04 -7.76 -22.58
N GLY A 139 17.00 -8.85 -21.82
CA GLY A 139 17.77 -10.06 -22.04
C GLY A 139 19.03 -10.16 -21.17
N ASP A 140 19.35 -9.14 -20.40
CA ASP A 140 20.47 -9.16 -19.47
C ASP A 140 20.20 -10.05 -18.25
N HIS A 141 21.28 -10.46 -17.59
CA HIS A 141 21.25 -11.34 -16.42
C HIS A 141 22.07 -10.78 -15.27
N ILE A 142 21.49 -10.79 -14.06
CA ILE A 142 22.16 -10.38 -12.82
C ILE A 142 22.31 -11.60 -11.91
N TYR A 143 23.54 -11.96 -11.56
CA TYR A 143 23.83 -13.08 -10.65
C TYR A 143 24.02 -12.57 -9.24
N SER A 144 23.31 -13.13 -8.26
CA SER A 144 23.28 -12.67 -6.88
C SER A 144 23.24 -13.82 -5.88
N GLU A 145 23.79 -13.59 -4.67
CA GLU A 145 23.63 -14.49 -3.54
C GLU A 145 22.26 -14.35 -2.88
N LYS A 146 21.68 -13.15 -2.94
CA LYS A 146 20.36 -12.87 -2.34
C LYS A 146 19.52 -12.03 -3.28
N VAL A 147 18.23 -12.32 -3.36
CA VAL A 147 17.25 -11.54 -4.12
C VAL A 147 16.10 -11.14 -3.21
N VAL A 148 15.75 -9.87 -3.22
CA VAL A 148 14.64 -9.33 -2.44
C VAL A 148 13.55 -8.84 -3.37
N LEU A 149 12.37 -9.45 -3.28
CA LEU A 149 11.18 -9.03 -4.01
C LEU A 149 10.52 -7.88 -3.25
N ALA A 150 10.89 -6.65 -3.59
CA ALA A 150 10.37 -5.43 -2.99
C ALA A 150 9.14 -4.90 -3.74
N PHE A 151 8.21 -5.81 -4.04
CA PHE A 151 6.97 -5.47 -4.73
C PHE A 151 6.17 -4.44 -3.93
N GLY A 152 5.77 -3.38 -4.62
CA GLY A 152 4.85 -2.39 -4.09
C GLY A 152 3.39 -2.81 -4.30
N ASN A 153 2.54 -1.82 -4.47
CA ASN A 153 1.15 -2.03 -4.84
C ASN A 153 1.04 -2.38 -6.33
N PHE A 154 0.16 -3.32 -6.63
CA PHE A 154 -0.26 -3.63 -7.99
C PHE A 154 -1.53 -2.86 -8.34
N LEU A 155 -1.89 -2.83 -9.62
CA LEU A 155 -3.13 -2.21 -10.06
C LEU A 155 -4.34 -2.87 -9.36
N PRO A 156 -5.42 -2.10 -9.12
CA PRO A 156 -6.67 -2.66 -8.62
C PRO A 156 -7.20 -3.77 -9.54
N PRO A 157 -7.80 -4.84 -8.99
CA PRO A 157 -8.54 -5.78 -9.82
C PRO A 157 -9.75 -5.08 -10.44
N HIS A 158 -10.20 -5.55 -11.60
CA HIS A 158 -11.45 -5.03 -12.15
C HIS A 158 -12.64 -5.39 -11.26
N PRO A 159 -13.71 -4.55 -11.23
CA PRO A 159 -14.95 -4.87 -10.54
C PRO A 159 -15.48 -6.25 -10.96
N THR A 160 -15.84 -7.08 -9.97
CA THR A 160 -16.31 -8.44 -10.24
C THR A 160 -17.77 -8.40 -10.70
N VAL A 161 -17.97 -8.40 -12.01
CA VAL A 161 -19.27 -8.55 -12.71
C VAL A 161 -19.12 -9.59 -13.83
N ALA A 162 -20.23 -10.15 -14.29
CA ALA A 162 -20.18 -11.25 -15.29
C ALA A 162 -19.64 -10.80 -16.65
N ASP A 163 -20.05 -9.62 -17.11
CA ASP A 163 -19.59 -9.03 -18.37
C ASP A 163 -18.48 -8.03 -18.07
N GLN A 164 -17.30 -8.26 -18.62
CA GLN A 164 -16.11 -7.44 -18.46
C GLN A 164 -15.83 -6.54 -19.69
N SER A 165 -16.77 -6.45 -20.66
CA SER A 165 -16.56 -5.68 -21.89
C SER A 165 -16.31 -4.20 -21.64
N PHE A 166 -16.82 -3.66 -20.53
CA PHE A 166 -16.66 -2.26 -20.11
C PHE A 166 -15.17 -1.87 -19.88
N VAL A 167 -14.28 -2.82 -19.61
CA VAL A 167 -12.85 -2.53 -19.40
C VAL A 167 -12.16 -1.99 -20.66
N ASN A 168 -12.73 -2.23 -21.83
CA ASN A 168 -12.22 -1.72 -23.10
C ASN A 168 -12.66 -0.28 -23.40
N SER A 169 -13.50 0.33 -22.55
CA SER A 169 -13.93 1.71 -22.73
C SER A 169 -12.77 2.68 -22.45
N PRO A 170 -12.57 3.72 -23.29
CA PRO A 170 -11.58 4.77 -23.01
C PRO A 170 -11.97 5.66 -21.81
N LYS A 171 -13.19 5.53 -21.29
CA LYS A 171 -13.71 6.25 -20.10
C LYS A 171 -13.73 5.36 -18.84
N TYR A 172 -13.17 4.13 -18.91
CA TYR A 172 -12.93 3.29 -17.73
C TYR A 172 -11.46 3.36 -17.30
N PHE A 173 -11.19 3.79 -16.09
CA PHE A 173 -9.84 3.92 -15.56
C PHE A 173 -9.59 2.91 -14.43
N GLN A 174 -8.72 1.94 -14.71
CA GLN A 174 -8.30 0.95 -13.73
C GLN A 174 -7.35 1.56 -12.69
N ASP A 175 -6.40 2.39 -13.14
CA ASP A 175 -5.47 3.13 -12.28
C ASP A 175 -6.02 4.53 -12.00
N PRO A 176 -6.42 4.84 -10.76
CA PRO A 176 -7.03 6.13 -10.42
C PRO A 176 -6.02 7.29 -10.36
N TRP A 177 -4.72 7.03 -10.44
CA TRP A 177 -3.68 8.05 -10.27
C TRP A 177 -2.96 8.44 -11.56
N THR A 178 -3.35 7.87 -12.70
CA THR A 178 -2.77 8.29 -13.98
C THR A 178 -3.28 9.67 -14.39
N PRO A 179 -2.43 10.52 -15.01
CA PRO A 179 -2.87 11.84 -15.51
C PRO A 179 -4.01 11.77 -16.51
N GLU A 180 -4.09 10.68 -17.27
CA GLU A 180 -5.12 10.42 -18.27
C GLU A 180 -6.53 10.46 -17.67
N VAL A 181 -6.71 10.02 -16.41
CA VAL A 181 -7.99 10.10 -15.70
C VAL A 181 -8.54 11.51 -15.75
N PHE A 182 -7.75 12.47 -15.26
CA PHE A 182 -8.20 13.84 -15.07
C PHE A 182 -8.19 14.66 -16.36
N ASN A 183 -7.35 14.29 -17.33
CA ASN A 183 -7.32 14.93 -18.65
C ASN A 183 -8.49 14.52 -19.55
N SER A 184 -9.14 13.39 -19.26
CA SER A 184 -10.21 12.83 -20.08
C SER A 184 -11.61 13.11 -19.53
N ILE A 185 -11.72 13.78 -18.38
CA ILE A 185 -12.98 14.09 -17.71
C ILE A 185 -13.40 15.53 -18.06
N ASP A 186 -14.57 15.68 -18.62
CA ASP A 186 -15.19 16.98 -18.81
C ASP A 186 -15.80 17.50 -17.50
N THR A 187 -15.86 18.80 -17.33
CA THR A 187 -16.31 19.44 -16.07
C THR A 187 -17.71 19.01 -15.63
N GLY A 188 -18.56 18.62 -16.59
CA GLY A 188 -19.95 18.21 -16.33
C GLY A 188 -20.19 16.70 -16.34
N ASP A 189 -19.17 15.86 -16.61
CA ASP A 189 -19.32 14.41 -16.69
C ASP A 189 -19.88 13.84 -15.37
N SER A 190 -20.79 12.90 -15.46
CA SER A 190 -21.19 12.09 -14.30
C SER A 190 -20.16 10.99 -14.06
N ILE A 191 -19.68 10.85 -12.82
CA ILE A 191 -18.60 9.95 -12.47
C ILE A 191 -19.07 8.87 -11.51
N LEU A 192 -18.75 7.62 -11.79
CA LEU A 192 -18.85 6.52 -10.83
C LEU A 192 -17.47 6.12 -10.34
N ILE A 193 -17.21 6.30 -9.05
CA ILE A 193 -16.01 5.79 -8.37
C ILE A 193 -16.35 4.45 -7.72
N VAL A 194 -15.64 3.39 -8.08
CA VAL A 194 -15.83 2.06 -7.49
C VAL A 194 -14.86 1.88 -6.33
N GLY A 195 -15.38 1.96 -5.12
CA GLY A 195 -14.63 2.00 -3.86
C GLY A 195 -14.87 3.30 -3.10
N THR A 196 -14.86 3.23 -1.76
CA THR A 196 -15.10 4.39 -0.87
C THR A 196 -13.95 4.59 0.13
N GLY A 197 -12.74 4.06 -0.20
CA GLY A 197 -11.53 4.18 0.61
C GLY A 197 -10.74 5.46 0.32
N LEU A 198 -9.48 5.48 0.75
CA LEU A 198 -8.59 6.65 0.57
C LEU A 198 -8.32 6.99 -0.89
N SER A 199 -8.30 6.02 -1.81
CA SER A 199 -8.16 6.31 -3.25
C SER A 199 -9.34 7.12 -3.80
N MET A 200 -10.57 6.84 -3.33
CA MET A 200 -11.73 7.66 -3.67
C MET A 200 -11.58 9.08 -3.12
N VAL A 201 -11.05 9.21 -1.90
CA VAL A 201 -10.78 10.54 -1.31
C VAL A 201 -9.80 11.31 -2.18
N ASP A 202 -8.67 10.69 -2.60
CA ASP A 202 -7.69 11.32 -3.49
C ASP A 202 -8.32 11.79 -4.80
N VAL A 203 -9.08 10.92 -5.48
CA VAL A 203 -9.78 11.24 -6.73
C VAL A 203 -10.77 12.41 -6.53
N THR A 204 -11.56 12.36 -5.45
CA THR A 204 -12.54 13.43 -5.16
C THR A 204 -11.86 14.76 -4.86
N MET A 205 -10.73 14.75 -4.12
CA MET A 205 -9.92 15.93 -3.86
C MET A 205 -9.40 16.56 -5.16
N GLN A 206 -8.92 15.73 -6.09
CA GLN A 206 -8.43 16.22 -7.38
C GLN A 206 -9.56 16.76 -8.26
N LEU A 207 -10.72 16.10 -8.32
CA LEU A 207 -11.89 16.60 -9.03
C LEU A 207 -12.36 17.95 -8.48
N ASN A 208 -12.38 18.12 -7.16
CA ASN A 208 -12.69 19.39 -6.52
C ASN A 208 -11.68 20.49 -6.89
N LYS A 209 -10.38 20.20 -6.88
CA LYS A 209 -9.30 21.12 -7.32
C LYS A 209 -9.51 21.57 -8.77
N LEU A 210 -9.95 20.67 -9.64
CA LEU A 210 -10.27 20.93 -11.04
C LEU A 210 -11.63 21.61 -11.24
N ARG A 211 -12.37 21.91 -10.15
CA ARG A 211 -13.69 22.54 -10.17
C ARG A 211 -14.73 21.75 -10.98
N HIS A 212 -14.65 20.42 -10.88
CA HIS A 212 -15.63 19.54 -11.47
C HIS A 212 -17.03 19.85 -10.93
N GLN A 213 -18.05 19.85 -11.78
CA GLN A 213 -19.44 20.25 -11.45
C GLN A 213 -20.44 19.09 -11.60
N GLY A 214 -20.05 18.05 -12.31
CA GLY A 214 -20.88 16.87 -12.52
C GLY A 214 -21.11 16.06 -11.23
N LEU A 215 -22.08 15.16 -11.28
CA LEU A 215 -22.41 14.27 -10.16
C LEU A 215 -21.32 13.22 -9.97
N ILE A 216 -20.87 13.05 -8.74
CA ILE A 216 -19.91 12.03 -8.34
C ILE A 216 -20.62 10.99 -7.49
N ASN A 217 -20.72 9.76 -7.97
CA ASN A 217 -21.23 8.62 -7.22
C ASN A 217 -20.05 7.74 -6.78
N ALA A 218 -19.91 7.47 -5.49
CA ALA A 218 -18.91 6.52 -4.98
C ALA A 218 -19.61 5.30 -4.38
N ILE A 219 -19.34 4.11 -4.92
CA ILE A 219 -20.03 2.88 -4.53
C ILE A 219 -19.10 1.90 -3.82
N SER A 220 -19.59 1.34 -2.71
CA SER A 220 -18.99 0.16 -2.08
C SER A 220 -20.05 -0.71 -1.42
N THR A 221 -19.69 -1.95 -1.09
CA THR A 221 -20.65 -2.90 -0.49
C THR A 221 -21.25 -2.41 0.83
N ARG A 222 -20.60 -1.48 1.53
CA ARG A 222 -21.07 -0.95 2.82
C ARG A 222 -21.30 0.55 2.84
N GLY A 223 -20.83 1.30 1.85
CA GLY A 223 -20.93 2.76 1.81
C GLY A 223 -20.19 3.44 2.99
N GLN A 224 -19.10 2.83 3.48
CA GLN A 224 -18.33 3.38 4.59
C GLN A 224 -17.18 4.24 4.05
N LEU A 225 -17.01 5.41 4.65
CA LEU A 225 -15.87 6.30 4.40
C LEU A 225 -14.75 6.03 5.43
N PRO A 226 -13.47 6.31 5.11
CA PRO A 226 -12.41 6.35 6.10
C PRO A 226 -12.75 7.32 7.24
N ALA A 227 -12.40 6.96 8.46
CA ALA A 227 -12.53 7.90 9.57
C ALA A 227 -11.58 9.09 9.39
N VAL A 228 -11.89 10.21 10.01
CA VAL A 228 -11.04 11.41 9.98
C VAL A 228 -9.99 11.33 11.08
N HIS A 229 -8.75 11.79 10.83
CA HIS A 229 -7.75 11.95 11.87
C HIS A 229 -8.21 12.98 12.92
N LYS A 230 -7.86 12.70 14.18
CA LYS A 230 -8.07 13.61 15.31
C LYS A 230 -6.86 13.53 16.22
N PHE A 231 -6.34 14.66 16.62
CA PHE A 231 -5.09 14.79 17.38
C PHE A 231 -5.36 15.20 18.83
N GLY A 232 -4.30 15.14 19.64
CA GLY A 232 -4.35 15.58 21.03
C GLY A 232 -4.79 14.52 22.04
N PHE A 233 -4.95 13.26 21.60
CA PHE A 233 -5.33 12.16 22.47
C PHE A 233 -4.26 11.07 22.47
N THR A 234 -4.01 10.52 23.66
CA THR A 234 -3.13 9.37 23.87
C THR A 234 -3.87 8.32 24.70
N TYR A 235 -3.49 7.06 24.55
CA TYR A 235 -4.03 5.97 25.35
C TYR A 235 -2.92 4.97 25.72
N SER A 236 -2.93 4.50 26.94
CA SER A 236 -1.95 3.52 27.40
C SER A 236 -2.15 2.19 26.69
N SER A 237 -1.07 1.47 26.41
CA SER A 237 -1.15 0.13 25.85
C SER A 237 -1.88 -0.80 26.79
N PHE A 238 -2.77 -1.60 26.27
CA PHE A 238 -3.47 -2.70 26.96
C PHE A 238 -3.16 -4.06 26.32
N TYR A 239 -2.02 -4.15 25.63
CA TYR A 239 -1.61 -5.37 24.93
C TYR A 239 -1.55 -6.59 25.85
N GLU A 240 -1.11 -6.43 27.10
CA GLU A 240 -1.03 -7.55 28.05
C GLU A 240 -2.39 -8.19 28.35
N GLU A 241 -3.51 -7.46 28.17
CA GLU A 241 -4.87 -7.98 28.35
C GLU A 241 -5.35 -8.87 27.18
N ILE A 242 -4.71 -8.73 26.01
CA ILE A 242 -5.06 -9.46 24.77
C ILE A 242 -3.94 -10.36 24.26
N LYS A 243 -2.78 -10.31 24.89
CA LYS A 243 -1.62 -11.13 24.56
C LYS A 243 -1.96 -12.63 24.68
N GLY A 244 -1.64 -13.38 23.62
CA GLY A 244 -1.96 -14.81 23.56
C GLY A 244 -3.44 -15.12 23.37
N ALA A 245 -4.30 -14.14 23.14
CA ALA A 245 -5.69 -14.38 22.78
C ALA A 245 -5.76 -15.11 21.43
N THR A 246 -6.45 -16.25 21.41
CA THR A 246 -6.59 -17.10 20.21
C THR A 246 -7.89 -16.86 19.46
N ARG A 247 -8.76 -15.98 19.95
CA ARG A 247 -10.05 -15.63 19.31
C ARG A 247 -10.14 -14.14 19.07
N VAL A 248 -10.39 -13.78 17.84
CA VAL A 248 -10.51 -12.36 17.44
C VAL A 248 -11.72 -11.67 18.11
N THR A 249 -12.77 -12.43 18.44
CA THR A 249 -13.94 -11.90 19.16
C THR A 249 -13.64 -11.48 20.59
N ASP A 250 -12.68 -12.13 21.26
CA ASP A 250 -12.26 -11.76 22.62
C ASP A 250 -11.40 -10.50 22.57
N ILE A 251 -10.48 -10.41 21.60
CA ILE A 251 -9.73 -9.18 21.32
C ILE A 251 -10.70 -8.01 21.04
N LEU A 252 -11.70 -8.22 20.18
CA LEU A 252 -12.69 -7.18 19.86
C LEU A 252 -13.48 -6.73 21.09
N ARG A 253 -13.82 -7.66 22.01
CA ARG A 253 -14.53 -7.33 23.25
C ARG A 253 -13.68 -6.43 24.15
N THR A 254 -12.42 -6.76 24.31
CA THR A 254 -11.46 -5.95 25.10
C THR A 254 -11.26 -4.58 24.46
N VAL A 255 -11.04 -4.51 23.16
CA VAL A 255 -10.90 -3.23 22.43
C VAL A 255 -12.15 -2.36 22.64
N ARG A 256 -13.35 -2.91 22.52
CA ARG A 256 -14.61 -2.18 22.76
C ARG A 256 -14.76 -1.68 24.20
N ALA A 257 -14.31 -2.46 25.17
CA ALA A 257 -14.31 -2.03 26.57
C ALA A 257 -13.39 -0.83 26.79
N HIS A 258 -12.18 -0.86 26.20
CA HIS A 258 -11.25 0.30 26.24
C HIS A 258 -11.77 1.51 25.48
N VAL A 259 -12.44 1.33 24.34
CA VAL A 259 -13.10 2.43 23.61
C VAL A 259 -14.16 3.08 24.50
N LYS A 260 -15.05 2.29 25.11
CA LYS A 260 -16.08 2.81 26.02
C LYS A 260 -15.48 3.55 27.23
N LYS A 261 -14.40 3.03 27.80
CA LYS A 261 -13.67 3.68 28.90
C LYS A 261 -13.05 5.01 28.42
N SER A 262 -12.37 5.01 27.29
CA SER A 262 -11.78 6.22 26.70
C SER A 262 -12.82 7.32 26.49
N GLU A 263 -13.99 6.99 25.97
CA GLU A 263 -15.09 7.96 25.78
C GLU A 263 -15.64 8.48 27.12
N ALA A 264 -15.75 7.63 28.13
CA ALA A 264 -16.15 8.06 29.49
C ALA A 264 -15.13 8.99 30.14
N ASP A 265 -13.85 8.81 29.83
CA ASP A 265 -12.73 9.64 30.30
C ASP A 265 -12.51 10.88 29.41
N SER A 266 -13.49 11.26 28.58
CA SER A 266 -13.42 12.41 27.65
C SER A 266 -12.24 12.35 26.68
N SER A 267 -11.75 11.16 26.35
CA SER A 267 -10.73 10.88 25.34
C SER A 267 -11.39 10.44 24.03
N ASP A 268 -10.62 9.91 23.09
CA ASP A 268 -11.10 9.55 21.76
C ASP A 268 -10.74 8.08 21.45
N TRP A 269 -11.68 7.35 20.87
CA TRP A 269 -11.50 5.94 20.47
C TRP A 269 -10.29 5.73 19.54
N ARG A 270 -9.88 6.77 18.79
CA ARG A 270 -8.72 6.69 17.87
C ARG A 270 -7.43 6.43 18.63
N ALA A 271 -7.28 7.06 19.81
CA ALA A 271 -6.14 6.83 20.68
C ALA A 271 -6.05 5.35 21.13
N VAL A 272 -7.19 4.72 21.39
CA VAL A 272 -7.25 3.28 21.74
C VAL A 272 -6.76 2.42 20.58
N ILE A 273 -7.23 2.69 19.36
CA ILE A 273 -6.77 1.96 18.16
C ILE A 273 -5.28 2.21 17.89
N ASP A 274 -4.82 3.44 18.07
CA ASP A 274 -3.42 3.83 17.84
C ASP A 274 -2.46 3.19 18.87
N SER A 275 -2.92 2.94 20.10
CA SER A 275 -2.13 2.25 21.13
C SER A 275 -1.83 0.78 20.80
N LEU A 276 -2.61 0.17 19.89
CA LEU A 276 -2.36 -1.20 19.40
C LEU A 276 -1.29 -1.27 18.31
N ARG A 277 -0.96 -0.15 17.66
CA ARG A 277 -0.08 -0.13 16.49
C ARG A 277 1.26 -0.86 16.69
N PRO A 278 1.98 -0.66 17.81
CA PRO A 278 3.27 -1.34 18.04
C PRO A 278 3.16 -2.86 18.13
N THR A 279 1.98 -3.38 18.48
CA THR A 279 1.74 -4.78 18.77
C THR A 279 0.80 -5.47 17.76
N THR A 280 0.26 -4.73 16.78
CA THR A 280 -0.72 -5.27 15.82
C THR A 280 -0.17 -6.47 15.04
N GLN A 281 1.09 -6.41 14.60
CA GLN A 281 1.72 -7.54 13.90
C GLN A 281 1.83 -8.78 14.81
N GLN A 282 2.19 -8.60 16.09
CA GLN A 282 2.28 -9.72 17.02
C GLN A 282 0.89 -10.33 17.31
N ILE A 283 -0.12 -9.49 17.52
CA ILE A 283 -1.52 -9.95 17.69
C ILE A 283 -1.95 -10.78 16.47
N TRP A 284 -1.62 -10.31 15.25
CA TRP A 284 -1.94 -11.04 14.04
C TRP A 284 -1.22 -12.37 13.92
N LEU A 285 0.08 -12.42 14.26
CA LEU A 285 0.88 -13.65 14.23
C LEU A 285 0.34 -14.70 15.19
N ASP A 286 -0.12 -14.29 16.38
CA ASP A 286 -0.64 -15.17 17.43
C ASP A 286 -2.01 -15.77 17.09
N LEU A 287 -2.77 -15.13 16.17
CA LEU A 287 -4.07 -15.64 15.75
C LEU A 287 -3.94 -16.90 14.89
N PRO A 288 -4.71 -17.98 15.18
CA PRO A 288 -4.78 -19.13 14.30
C PRO A 288 -5.47 -18.80 12.98
N LEU A 289 -5.16 -19.56 11.93
CA LEU A 289 -5.66 -19.30 10.57
C LEU A 289 -7.19 -19.18 10.47
N PRO A 290 -8.02 -20.00 11.15
CA PRO A 290 -9.48 -19.81 11.12
C PRO A 290 -9.93 -18.44 11.64
N GLU A 291 -9.27 -17.91 12.67
CA GLU A 291 -9.58 -16.60 13.24
C GLU A 291 -9.11 -15.45 12.33
N LYS A 292 -7.97 -15.61 11.66
CA LYS A 292 -7.53 -14.68 10.60
C LYS A 292 -8.56 -14.63 9.47
N LYS A 293 -9.05 -15.78 9.00
CA LYS A 293 -10.13 -15.85 7.99
C LYS A 293 -11.42 -15.20 8.47
N TYR A 294 -11.81 -15.44 9.73
CA TYR A 294 -12.98 -14.81 10.34
C TYR A 294 -12.81 -13.27 10.38
N PHE A 295 -11.65 -12.78 10.81
CA PHE A 295 -11.35 -11.36 10.82
C PHE A 295 -11.44 -10.76 9.40
N MET A 296 -10.83 -11.38 8.40
CA MET A 296 -10.87 -10.93 7.01
C MET A 296 -12.30 -10.82 6.49
N GLN A 297 -13.14 -11.81 6.78
CA GLN A 297 -14.51 -11.85 6.30
C GLN A 297 -15.44 -10.85 7.00
N HIS A 298 -15.23 -10.61 8.31
CA HIS A 298 -16.23 -9.92 9.14
C HIS A 298 -15.75 -8.57 9.69
N LEU A 299 -14.45 -8.40 9.98
CA LEU A 299 -13.93 -7.28 10.77
C LEU A 299 -12.95 -6.39 10.02
N SER A 300 -12.22 -6.88 9.02
CA SER A 300 -11.16 -6.16 8.33
C SER A 300 -11.59 -4.79 7.80
N ARG A 301 -12.82 -4.68 7.29
CA ARG A 301 -13.39 -3.41 6.81
C ARG A 301 -13.55 -2.36 7.91
N TYR A 302 -13.96 -2.77 9.11
CA TYR A 302 -14.10 -1.84 10.24
C TYR A 302 -12.72 -1.41 10.76
N TRP A 303 -11.78 -2.34 10.76
CA TRP A 303 -10.38 -2.04 11.03
C TRP A 303 -9.84 -1.01 10.03
N ASN A 304 -10.04 -1.23 8.75
CA ASN A 304 -9.57 -0.31 7.70
C ASN A 304 -10.16 1.09 7.86
N VAL A 305 -11.45 1.22 8.13
CA VAL A 305 -12.10 2.51 8.41
C VAL A 305 -11.48 3.20 9.62
N ALA A 306 -11.24 2.45 10.72
CA ALA A 306 -10.72 3.02 11.95
C ALA A 306 -9.22 3.32 11.89
N ARG A 307 -8.46 2.58 11.07
CA ARG A 307 -7.00 2.63 11.02
C ARG A 307 -6.46 3.49 9.88
N HIS A 308 -7.03 3.35 8.69
CA HIS A 308 -6.61 4.11 7.50
C HIS A 308 -7.48 5.34 7.35
N ARG A 309 -7.13 6.39 8.11
CA ARG A 309 -7.92 7.61 8.24
C ARG A 309 -7.54 8.63 7.16
N MET A 310 -8.48 9.48 6.81
CA MET A 310 -8.25 10.61 5.92
C MET A 310 -7.80 11.86 6.71
N PRO A 311 -7.03 12.75 6.07
CA PRO A 311 -6.70 14.06 6.62
C PRO A 311 -7.96 14.88 6.93
N PRO A 312 -7.94 15.75 7.97
CA PRO A 312 -9.06 16.64 8.28
C PRO A 312 -9.44 17.57 7.12
N GLU A 313 -8.45 18.04 6.36
CA GLU A 313 -8.64 18.91 5.20
C GLU A 313 -9.42 18.20 4.10
N ALA A 314 -9.11 16.93 3.85
CA ALA A 314 -9.86 16.13 2.89
C ALA A 314 -11.31 15.87 3.36
N ALA A 315 -11.49 15.65 4.67
CA ALA A 315 -12.82 15.44 5.24
C ALA A 315 -13.73 16.65 5.05
N LEU A 316 -13.21 17.87 5.21
CA LEU A 316 -13.98 19.11 4.98
C LEU A 316 -14.52 19.19 3.55
N ILE A 317 -13.69 18.89 2.55
CA ILE A 317 -14.10 18.90 1.14
C ILE A 317 -15.12 17.78 0.86
N ILE A 318 -14.88 16.57 1.37
CA ILE A 318 -15.82 15.45 1.23
C ILE A 318 -17.18 15.81 1.85
N ASP A 319 -17.21 16.42 3.03
CA ASP A 319 -18.44 16.81 3.70
C ASP A 319 -19.16 17.95 2.96
N GLU A 320 -18.45 18.92 2.40
CA GLU A 320 -19.00 19.98 1.57
C GLU A 320 -19.68 19.42 0.31
N LEU A 321 -18.95 18.58 -0.46
CA LEU A 321 -19.49 17.96 -1.68
C LEU A 321 -20.71 17.05 -1.40
N ARG A 322 -20.73 16.39 -0.24
CA ARG A 322 -21.89 15.62 0.21
C ARG A 322 -23.05 16.52 0.64
N GLY A 323 -22.75 17.63 1.30
CA GLY A 323 -23.76 18.62 1.72
C GLY A 323 -24.46 19.30 0.54
N THR A 324 -23.75 19.55 -0.54
CA THR A 324 -24.32 20.08 -1.80
C THR A 324 -25.03 19.01 -2.64
N GLY A 325 -24.84 17.73 -2.33
CA GLY A 325 -25.36 16.61 -3.12
C GLY A 325 -24.52 16.24 -4.35
N GLN A 326 -23.39 16.91 -4.58
CA GLN A 326 -22.49 16.62 -5.69
C GLN A 326 -21.77 15.26 -5.50
N LEU A 327 -21.41 14.90 -4.26
CA LEU A 327 -20.87 13.57 -3.93
C LEU A 327 -21.94 12.74 -3.23
N GLN A 328 -22.28 11.60 -3.82
CA GLN A 328 -23.21 10.62 -3.25
C GLN A 328 -22.49 9.32 -2.92
N ILE A 329 -22.70 8.80 -1.72
CA ILE A 329 -22.13 7.52 -1.28
C ILE A 329 -23.19 6.43 -1.40
N LEU A 330 -22.98 5.55 -2.38
CA LEU A 330 -23.87 4.45 -2.67
C LEU A 330 -23.45 3.19 -1.92
N LYS A 331 -24.43 2.52 -1.31
CA LYS A 331 -24.23 1.24 -0.63
C LYS A 331 -24.83 0.12 -1.48
N GLY A 332 -23.99 -0.76 -2.01
CA GLY A 332 -24.47 -1.89 -2.80
C GLY A 332 -23.34 -2.73 -3.39
N ARG A 333 -23.72 -3.86 -3.97
CA ARG A 333 -22.83 -4.74 -4.72
C ARG A 333 -23.10 -4.59 -6.20
N LEU A 334 -22.08 -4.25 -6.98
CA LEU A 334 -22.15 -4.23 -8.43
C LEU A 334 -22.61 -5.59 -8.98
N GLN A 335 -23.53 -5.56 -9.91
CA GLN A 335 -24.12 -6.73 -10.57
C GLN A 335 -23.79 -6.75 -12.05
N ARG A 336 -23.87 -5.58 -12.69
CA ARG A 336 -23.66 -5.43 -14.13
C ARG A 336 -23.13 -4.03 -14.41
N ILE A 337 -22.20 -3.96 -15.34
CA ILE A 337 -21.73 -2.71 -15.97
C ILE A 337 -21.85 -2.94 -17.46
N THR A 338 -22.59 -2.10 -18.15
CA THR A 338 -22.65 -2.07 -19.62
C THR A 338 -22.15 -0.73 -20.08
N TRP A 339 -21.44 -0.72 -21.18
CA TRP A 339 -20.91 0.47 -21.81
C TRP A 339 -21.38 0.56 -23.26
N GLU A 340 -21.76 1.76 -23.68
CA GLU A 340 -22.12 2.08 -25.05
C GLU A 340 -21.41 3.39 -25.44
N ASP A 341 -20.73 3.33 -26.60
CA ASP A 341 -19.96 4.49 -27.09
C ASP A 341 -20.87 5.68 -27.36
N GLY A 342 -20.44 6.87 -26.89
CA GLY A 342 -21.21 8.10 -26.99
C GLY A 342 -22.41 8.22 -26.03
N ILE A 343 -22.71 7.17 -25.23
CA ILE A 343 -23.79 7.17 -24.22
C ILE A 343 -23.21 7.12 -22.80
N GLY A 344 -22.21 6.26 -22.54
CA GLY A 344 -21.61 6.07 -21.24
C GLY A 344 -21.86 4.69 -20.64
N PHE A 345 -21.91 4.61 -19.31
CA PHE A 345 -22.06 3.37 -18.55
C PHE A 345 -23.41 3.31 -17.84
N ASP A 346 -24.13 2.21 -18.06
CA ASP A 346 -25.29 1.86 -17.23
C ASP A 346 -24.86 0.78 -16.24
N VAL A 347 -25.00 1.10 -14.95
CA VAL A 347 -24.52 0.27 -13.84
C VAL A 347 -25.69 -0.17 -12.98
N ARG A 348 -25.90 -1.48 -12.89
CA ARG A 348 -26.83 -2.10 -11.96
C ARG A 348 -26.09 -2.57 -10.71
N TYR A 349 -26.61 -2.24 -9.55
CA TYR A 349 -26.10 -2.70 -8.26
C TYR A 349 -27.23 -3.14 -7.33
N ALA A 350 -26.95 -4.15 -6.48
CA ALA A 350 -27.92 -4.64 -5.50
C ALA A 350 -27.67 -4.01 -4.15
N THR A 351 -28.69 -3.48 -3.54
CA THR A 351 -28.79 -3.14 -2.13
C THR A 351 -29.69 -4.15 -1.40
N ILE A 352 -30.09 -3.92 -0.14
CA ILE A 352 -30.88 -4.88 0.61
C ILE A 352 -32.23 -5.14 -0.07
N GLY A 353 -32.27 -6.23 -0.84
CA GLY A 353 -33.49 -6.74 -1.50
C GLY A 353 -33.95 -5.97 -2.75
N LEU A 354 -33.19 -4.98 -3.25
CA LEU A 354 -33.58 -4.15 -4.38
C LEU A 354 -32.43 -3.94 -5.35
N ASP A 355 -32.73 -4.01 -6.63
CA ASP A 355 -31.85 -3.56 -7.70
C ASP A 355 -31.96 -2.04 -7.85
N GLN A 356 -30.82 -1.40 -7.98
CA GLN A 356 -30.66 0.03 -8.23
C GLN A 356 -29.84 0.22 -9.50
N TYR A 357 -30.01 1.38 -10.11
CA TYR A 357 -29.33 1.75 -11.35
C TYR A 357 -28.68 3.11 -11.19
N VAL A 358 -27.51 3.27 -11.77
CA VAL A 358 -26.83 4.56 -11.88
C VAL A 358 -26.16 4.65 -13.26
N HIS A 359 -26.30 5.81 -13.87
CA HIS A 359 -25.61 6.15 -15.11
C HIS A 359 -24.33 6.92 -14.80
N ALA A 360 -23.28 6.73 -15.59
CA ALA A 360 -22.02 7.46 -15.48
C ALA A 360 -21.34 7.60 -16.85
N ASP A 361 -20.79 8.79 -17.11
CA ASP A 361 -19.97 9.04 -18.29
C ASP A 361 -18.57 8.43 -18.12
N VAL A 362 -18.10 8.36 -16.88
CA VAL A 362 -16.76 7.90 -16.51
C VAL A 362 -16.83 6.93 -15.33
N ILE A 363 -16.04 5.86 -15.37
CA ILE A 363 -15.82 4.97 -14.22
C ILE A 363 -14.34 5.01 -13.80
N ILE A 364 -14.10 5.25 -12.49
CA ILE A 364 -12.77 5.24 -11.88
C ILE A 364 -12.70 4.14 -10.83
N ASN A 365 -11.74 3.22 -10.98
CA ASN A 365 -11.61 2.07 -10.11
C ASN A 365 -10.73 2.39 -8.87
N CYS A 366 -11.37 2.51 -7.72
CA CYS A 366 -10.77 2.78 -6.41
C CYS A 366 -10.94 1.63 -5.41
N ILE A 367 -11.05 0.38 -5.89
CA ILE A 367 -11.23 -0.81 -5.02
C ILE A 367 -10.02 -1.03 -4.11
N GLY A 368 -8.84 -0.57 -4.53
CA GLY A 368 -7.56 -0.80 -3.87
C GLY A 368 -6.71 -1.84 -4.60
N SER A 369 -5.44 -1.92 -4.24
CA SER A 369 -4.44 -2.76 -4.90
C SER A 369 -4.81 -4.26 -4.84
N GLU A 370 -4.55 -4.98 -5.94
CA GLU A 370 -4.65 -6.44 -5.96
C GLU A 370 -3.62 -7.04 -4.99
N SER A 371 -4.07 -7.94 -4.15
CA SER A 371 -3.25 -8.64 -3.16
C SER A 371 -3.15 -10.15 -3.41
N ARG A 372 -3.92 -10.68 -4.36
CA ARG A 372 -3.85 -12.09 -4.77
C ARG A 372 -2.77 -12.27 -5.81
N PHE A 373 -1.59 -12.65 -5.35
CA PHE A 373 -0.40 -12.79 -6.19
C PHE A 373 -0.57 -13.83 -7.30
N ASP A 374 -1.40 -14.84 -7.09
CA ASP A 374 -1.77 -15.86 -8.11
C ASP A 374 -2.64 -15.30 -9.25
N GLN A 375 -3.12 -14.07 -9.14
CA GLN A 375 -3.96 -13.42 -10.16
C GLN A 375 -3.30 -12.19 -10.80
N LEU A 376 -2.08 -11.86 -10.38
CA LEU A 376 -1.37 -10.71 -10.93
C LEU A 376 -0.96 -10.93 -12.38
N ASP A 377 -1.11 -9.91 -13.20
CA ASP A 377 -0.52 -9.88 -14.52
C ASP A 377 0.94 -9.42 -14.45
N SER A 378 1.77 -10.26 -13.85
CA SER A 378 3.21 -10.05 -13.71
C SER A 378 3.94 -11.31 -14.16
N ARG A 379 4.75 -11.17 -15.20
CA ARG A 379 5.55 -12.28 -15.76
C ARG A 379 6.47 -12.89 -14.69
N LEU A 380 7.14 -12.05 -13.92
CA LEU A 380 8.01 -12.50 -12.83
C LEU A 380 7.26 -13.31 -11.78
N VAL A 381 6.11 -12.81 -11.30
CA VAL A 381 5.33 -13.50 -10.25
C VAL A 381 4.78 -14.82 -10.78
N LYS A 382 4.25 -14.86 -12.02
CA LYS A 382 3.78 -16.10 -12.67
C LYS A 382 4.90 -17.13 -12.74
N ASN A 383 6.07 -16.76 -13.27
CA ASN A 383 7.22 -17.67 -13.41
C ASN A 383 7.70 -18.21 -12.06
N LEU A 384 7.77 -17.36 -11.02
CA LEU A 384 8.19 -17.78 -9.68
C LEU A 384 7.18 -18.72 -9.00
N ILE A 385 5.87 -18.53 -9.21
CA ILE A 385 4.83 -19.42 -8.70
C ILE A 385 4.85 -20.76 -9.47
N GLU A 386 4.93 -20.71 -10.79
CA GLU A 386 4.96 -21.90 -11.67
C GLU A 386 6.20 -22.78 -11.40
N SER A 387 7.36 -22.16 -11.17
CA SER A 387 8.58 -22.89 -10.77
C SER A 387 8.53 -23.43 -9.34
N GLY A 388 7.54 -23.03 -8.54
CA GLY A 388 7.44 -23.40 -7.13
C GLY A 388 8.45 -22.68 -6.23
N SER A 389 9.14 -21.65 -6.74
CA SER A 389 10.12 -20.87 -5.95
C SER A 389 9.47 -20.00 -4.88
N ILE A 390 8.22 -19.57 -5.13
CA ILE A 390 7.37 -18.85 -4.16
C ILE A 390 5.96 -19.43 -4.18
N ARG A 391 5.18 -19.13 -3.14
CA ARG A 391 3.75 -19.41 -3.08
C ARG A 391 2.97 -18.30 -2.38
N CYS A 392 1.68 -18.22 -2.63
CA CYS A 392 0.78 -17.34 -1.88
C CYS A 392 0.62 -17.83 -0.43
N ASP A 393 0.35 -16.89 0.49
CA ASP A 393 -0.04 -17.21 1.86
C ASP A 393 -1.43 -17.87 1.93
N ASP A 394 -1.75 -18.50 3.07
CA ASP A 394 -3.02 -19.25 3.27
C ASP A 394 -4.28 -18.37 3.22
N LEU A 395 -4.14 -17.06 3.31
CA LEU A 395 -5.22 -16.06 3.16
C LEU A 395 -5.33 -15.56 1.72
N ARG A 396 -4.36 -15.88 0.85
CA ARG A 396 -4.19 -15.30 -0.50
C ARG A 396 -4.17 -13.78 -0.49
N PHE A 397 -3.45 -13.23 0.49
CA PHE A 397 -3.39 -11.79 0.74
C PHE A 397 -1.96 -11.23 0.64
N GLY A 398 -1.06 -12.04 0.12
CA GLY A 398 0.34 -11.77 -0.09
C GLY A 398 1.10 -13.05 -0.47
N LEU A 399 2.40 -13.03 -0.25
CA LEU A 399 3.28 -14.17 -0.39
C LEU A 399 3.49 -14.88 0.95
N ASP A 400 3.61 -16.21 0.93
CA ASP A 400 3.98 -16.97 2.13
C ASP A 400 5.46 -16.76 2.42
N ALA A 401 5.72 -16.27 3.61
CA ALA A 401 7.06 -15.96 4.08
C ALA A 401 7.17 -16.17 5.60
N THR A 402 8.40 -16.13 6.09
CA THR A 402 8.63 -15.98 7.53
C THR A 402 8.37 -14.53 7.97
N ARG A 403 8.28 -14.29 9.26
CA ARG A 403 8.18 -12.93 9.82
C ARG A 403 9.32 -12.01 9.35
N ASP A 404 10.51 -12.58 9.15
CA ASP A 404 11.74 -11.85 8.79
C ASP A 404 11.91 -11.72 7.27
N GLY A 405 10.90 -12.16 6.49
CA GLY A 405 10.85 -11.95 5.05
C GLY A 405 11.45 -13.04 4.18
N HIS A 406 11.92 -14.19 4.73
CA HIS A 406 12.29 -15.34 3.89
C HIS A 406 11.05 -15.87 3.18
N LEU A 407 11.06 -15.89 1.86
CA LEU A 407 9.98 -16.47 1.06
C LEU A 407 9.94 -17.99 1.20
N LYS A 408 8.77 -18.58 1.05
CA LYS A 408 8.61 -20.03 1.07
C LYS A 408 8.21 -20.55 -0.30
N GLY A 409 8.82 -21.65 -0.69
CA GLY A 409 8.51 -22.36 -1.91
C GLY A 409 7.21 -23.20 -1.81
N SER A 410 6.84 -23.86 -2.91
CA SER A 410 5.68 -24.75 -2.99
C SER A 410 5.75 -25.92 -1.99
N ASP A 411 6.95 -26.34 -1.60
CA ASP A 411 7.21 -27.36 -0.58
C ASP A 411 7.05 -26.85 0.86
N GLY A 412 6.78 -25.56 1.05
CA GLY A 412 6.62 -24.91 2.34
C GLY A 412 7.92 -24.58 3.07
N LYS A 413 9.08 -24.91 2.49
CA LYS A 413 10.35 -24.56 3.09
C LYS A 413 10.72 -23.11 2.80
N GLN A 414 11.36 -22.46 3.77
CA GLN A 414 11.91 -21.14 3.57
C GLN A 414 13.09 -21.16 2.60
N SER A 415 13.18 -20.14 1.78
CA SER A 415 14.32 -19.90 0.91
C SER A 415 15.44 -19.19 1.66
N ASP A 416 16.68 -19.62 1.45
CA ASP A 416 17.86 -18.91 1.92
C ASP A 416 18.33 -17.83 0.94
N MET A 417 17.66 -17.69 -0.21
CA MET A 417 18.05 -16.77 -1.29
C MET A 417 16.99 -15.76 -1.67
N LEU A 418 15.70 -16.11 -1.50
CA LEU A 418 14.58 -15.26 -1.89
C LEU A 418 13.91 -14.64 -0.65
N TYR A 419 13.81 -13.34 -0.67
CA TYR A 419 13.26 -12.55 0.44
C TYR A 419 12.18 -11.58 -0.07
N THR A 420 11.40 -11.04 0.85
CA THR A 420 10.45 -9.97 0.57
C THR A 420 10.25 -9.05 1.77
N LEU A 421 9.66 -7.88 1.52
CA LEU A 421 9.24 -6.93 2.54
C LEU A 421 8.04 -6.10 2.03
N GLY A 422 7.41 -5.36 2.93
CA GLY A 422 6.34 -4.43 2.58
C GLY A 422 5.02 -5.13 2.27
N THR A 423 4.37 -4.72 1.18
CA THR A 423 3.00 -5.14 0.85
C THR A 423 2.84 -6.64 0.61
N ALA A 424 3.88 -7.32 0.12
CA ALA A 424 3.85 -8.77 -0.10
C ALA A 424 3.72 -9.57 1.21
N LEU A 425 4.08 -8.99 2.36
CA LEU A 425 3.94 -9.61 3.69
C LEU A 425 2.57 -9.38 4.35
N LYS A 426 1.61 -8.79 3.65
CA LYS A 426 0.33 -8.39 4.24
C LYS A 426 -0.45 -9.58 4.82
N GLY A 427 -0.43 -10.74 4.19
CA GLY A 427 -1.04 -11.96 4.73
C GLY A 427 -0.35 -12.47 6.00
N VAL A 428 0.98 -12.34 6.06
CA VAL A 428 1.80 -12.80 7.20
C VAL A 428 1.74 -11.83 8.38
N LEU A 429 1.83 -10.50 8.13
CA LEU A 429 1.99 -9.49 9.18
C LEU A 429 0.79 -8.56 9.37
N TRP A 430 -0.18 -8.56 8.45
CA TRP A 430 -1.34 -7.65 8.38
C TRP A 430 -0.95 -6.19 8.17
N GLU A 431 -0.35 -5.55 9.16
CA GLU A 431 0.16 -4.17 9.07
C GLU A 431 1.60 -4.18 8.56
N SER A 432 1.76 -4.11 7.23
CA SER A 432 3.06 -4.17 6.55
C SER A 432 3.15 -3.22 5.34
N THR A 433 2.18 -2.30 5.21
CA THR A 433 2.04 -1.51 3.97
C THR A 433 2.38 -0.03 4.15
N ALA A 434 2.49 0.46 5.38
CA ALA A 434 2.82 1.87 5.62
C ALA A 434 4.32 2.07 5.89
N ILE A 435 4.82 3.25 5.56
CA ILE A 435 6.25 3.60 5.71
C ILE A 435 6.80 3.31 7.12
N PRO A 436 6.09 3.64 8.22
CA PRO A 436 6.57 3.33 9.57
C PRO A 436 6.87 1.86 9.82
N GLU A 437 6.10 0.95 9.24
CA GLU A 437 6.32 -0.50 9.34
C GLU A 437 7.41 -0.96 8.36
N ILE A 438 7.37 -0.47 7.11
CA ILE A 438 8.31 -0.87 6.05
C ILE A 438 9.74 -0.47 6.39
N ARG A 439 9.97 0.73 6.94
CA ARG A 439 11.34 1.17 7.31
C ARG A 439 11.99 0.27 8.37
N VAL A 440 11.18 -0.25 9.31
CA VAL A 440 11.68 -1.20 10.33
C VAL A 440 11.99 -2.55 9.70
N GLN A 441 11.11 -3.03 8.81
CA GLN A 441 11.37 -4.25 8.04
C GLN A 441 12.64 -4.11 7.19
N ALA A 442 12.80 -2.99 6.50
CA ALA A 442 13.97 -2.71 5.65
C ALA A 442 15.28 -2.72 6.44
N ARG A 443 15.30 -2.10 7.63
CA ARG A 443 16.46 -2.14 8.50
C ARG A 443 16.78 -3.57 8.95
N ASN A 444 15.81 -4.27 9.51
CA ASN A 444 16.01 -5.62 10.04
C ASN A 444 16.44 -6.60 8.94
N LEU A 445 15.85 -6.49 7.75
CA LEU A 445 16.21 -7.30 6.59
C LEU A 445 17.64 -6.98 6.11
N ALA A 446 18.02 -5.70 6.03
CA ALA A 446 19.37 -5.31 5.66
C ALA A 446 20.42 -5.87 6.64
N GLU A 447 20.20 -5.71 7.95
CA GLU A 447 21.08 -6.27 9.00
C GLU A 447 21.23 -7.79 8.85
N MET A 448 20.13 -8.51 8.64
CA MET A 448 20.15 -9.96 8.43
C MET A 448 20.89 -10.35 7.16
N LEU A 449 20.63 -9.67 6.03
CA LEU A 449 21.28 -9.92 4.76
C LEU A 449 22.78 -9.66 4.81
N ILE A 450 23.25 -8.71 5.60
CA ILE A 450 24.67 -8.38 5.78
C ILE A 450 25.36 -9.42 6.68
N ALA A 451 24.71 -9.89 7.75
CA ALA A 451 25.27 -10.80 8.72
C ALA A 451 25.52 -12.22 8.19
N GLN A 452 24.75 -12.66 7.21
CA GLN A 452 24.91 -13.96 6.52
C GLN A 452 26.06 -13.91 5.51
#